data_f1413e210c537a185a49a446dc066c40
#
_entry.id   f1413e210c537a185a49a446dc066c40
#
_cell.length_a   1.000
_cell.length_b   1.000
_cell.length_c   1.000
_cell.angle_alpha   90.00
_cell.angle_beta   90.00
_cell.angle_gamma   90.00
#
_symmetry.space_group_name_H-M   'P 1'
#
loop_
_entity.id
_entity.type
_entity.pdbx_description
1 polymer ?
#
loop_
_entity_poly.entity_id
_entity_poly.type
_entity_poly.pdbx_seq_one_letter_code
_entity_poly.pdbx_strand_id
1 'polypeptide(L)'
;MKKLFPVLTVVFALLTGCAKTMQLDDPNLYDQYLTKSYNQPVGTCFNAVKGAFAEKKVALTKEDAENGRIVTERHDALVYATYTGYTAGAVTNYSGGMGKITHRYYIDVKGDEKTCTIKVTKYKAWNNENEATNVKVDDIYNYYWGPLFKSFENHFNPDEE
;
A
#
# COMPACT_ATOMS: atom_id res chain seq x y z
N MET A 1 -23.84 -44.43 41.15
CA MET A 1 -22.96 -44.57 40.00
C MET A 1 -23.10 -43.30 39.15
N LYS A 2 -22.15 -42.36 39.27
CA LYS A 2 -22.16 -41.07 38.52
C LYS A 2 -21.28 -41.26 37.30
N LYS A 3 -21.90 -41.16 36.10
CA LYS A 3 -21.20 -41.20 34.85
C LYS A 3 -20.60 -39.81 34.55
N LEU A 4 -19.29 -39.69 34.63
CA LEU A 4 -18.53 -38.54 34.11
C LEU A 4 -18.52 -38.62 32.60
N PHE A 5 -19.09 -37.61 31.92
CA PHE A 5 -18.88 -37.35 30.52
C PHE A 5 -17.59 -36.51 30.38
N PRO A 6 -16.61 -36.93 29.58
CA PRO A 6 -15.51 -36.07 29.24
C PRO A 6 -15.99 -35.05 28.18
N VAL A 7 -15.98 -33.78 28.56
CA VAL A 7 -16.15 -32.68 27.61
C VAL A 7 -14.89 -32.59 26.77
N LEU A 8 -14.98 -33.07 25.53
CA LEU A 8 -13.95 -32.94 24.52
C LEU A 8 -13.99 -31.50 24.00
N THR A 9 -13.18 -30.63 24.59
CA THR A 9 -13.00 -29.26 24.14
C THR A 9 -12.17 -29.30 22.85
N VAL A 10 -12.84 -29.23 21.71
CA VAL A 10 -12.19 -29.03 20.42
C VAL A 10 -11.71 -27.60 20.37
N VAL A 11 -10.44 -27.39 20.66
CA VAL A 11 -9.77 -26.10 20.40
C VAL A 11 -9.60 -25.98 18.89
N PHE A 12 -10.52 -25.28 18.24
CA PHE A 12 -10.39 -24.81 16.88
C PHE A 12 -9.29 -23.72 16.92
N ALA A 13 -8.04 -24.12 16.71
CA ALA A 13 -6.99 -23.17 16.41
C ALA A 13 -7.31 -22.52 15.05
N LEU A 14 -7.94 -21.36 15.11
CA LEU A 14 -8.06 -20.47 13.95
C LEU A 14 -6.64 -20.08 13.56
N LEU A 15 -6.11 -20.79 12.59
CA LEU A 15 -4.91 -20.40 11.84
C LEU A 15 -5.31 -19.16 11.02
N THR A 16 -5.41 -18.03 11.67
CA THR A 16 -5.37 -16.74 11.00
C THR A 16 -3.96 -16.61 10.45
N GLY A 17 -3.80 -16.99 9.20
CA GLY A 17 -2.58 -16.66 8.47
C GLY A 17 -2.39 -15.16 8.57
N CYS A 18 -1.45 -14.73 9.42
CA CYS A 18 -1.06 -13.33 9.54
C CYS A 18 -0.46 -12.93 8.19
N ALA A 19 -1.24 -12.27 7.35
CA ALA A 19 -0.69 -11.57 6.20
C ALA A 19 0.40 -10.63 6.74
N LYS A 20 1.64 -10.88 6.32
CA LYS A 20 2.78 -10.12 6.81
C LYS A 20 2.62 -8.69 6.31
N THR A 21 2.28 -7.79 7.21
CA THR A 21 2.09 -6.37 6.90
C THR A 21 3.47 -5.73 6.97
N MET A 22 3.94 -5.19 5.86
CA MET A 22 5.10 -4.32 5.86
C MET A 22 4.60 -2.94 6.33
N GLN A 23 5.11 -2.49 7.45
CA GLN A 23 4.89 -1.15 7.98
C GLN A 23 6.22 -0.42 7.96
N LEU A 24 6.21 0.84 7.54
CA LEU A 24 7.35 1.71 7.74
C LEU A 24 7.31 2.16 9.20
N ASP A 25 8.21 1.61 10.00
CA ASP A 25 8.27 1.89 11.43
C ASP A 25 9.11 3.14 11.75
N ASP A 26 9.96 3.58 10.81
CA ASP A 26 10.76 4.79 10.95
C ASP A 26 9.99 6.03 10.42
N PRO A 27 9.59 6.96 11.30
CA PRO A 27 8.89 8.19 10.90
C PRO A 27 9.67 9.06 9.91
N ASN A 28 11.01 9.03 9.96
CA ASN A 28 11.85 9.82 9.08
C ASN A 28 11.69 9.43 7.60
N LEU A 29 11.38 8.16 7.32
CA LEU A 29 11.14 7.69 5.97
C LEU A 29 9.89 8.33 5.34
N TYR A 30 8.86 8.65 6.14
CA TYR A 30 7.69 9.36 5.64
C TYR A 30 8.02 10.79 5.24
N ASP A 31 8.90 11.46 5.98
CA ASP A 31 9.32 12.83 5.64
C ASP A 31 10.24 12.82 4.42
N GLN A 32 11.14 11.86 4.32
CA GLN A 32 12.12 11.76 3.23
C GLN A 32 11.51 11.30 1.91
N TYR A 33 10.64 10.30 1.91
CA TYR A 33 10.17 9.62 0.69
C TYR A 33 8.69 9.80 0.40
N LEU A 34 7.90 10.17 1.39
CA LEU A 34 6.44 10.21 1.31
C LEU A 34 5.85 11.58 1.61
N THR A 35 6.69 12.62 1.53
CA THR A 35 6.28 14.02 1.68
C THR A 35 6.83 14.84 0.53
N LYS A 36 5.98 15.62 -0.12
CA LYS A 36 6.39 16.53 -1.20
C LYS A 36 5.59 17.82 -1.16
N SER A 37 6.29 18.95 -1.34
CA SER A 37 5.68 20.27 -1.39
C SER A 37 5.66 20.81 -2.81
N TYR A 38 4.63 21.58 -3.14
CA TYR A 38 4.38 22.11 -4.48
C TYR A 38 3.96 23.57 -4.41
N ASN A 39 4.28 24.33 -5.44
CA ASN A 39 3.82 25.70 -5.65
C ASN A 39 2.45 25.69 -6.32
N GLN A 40 1.48 25.07 -5.67
CA GLN A 40 0.11 24.91 -6.13
C GLN A 40 -0.86 25.18 -4.97
N PRO A 41 -2.06 25.73 -5.24
CA PRO A 41 -3.10 25.85 -4.21
C PRO A 41 -3.44 24.50 -3.58
N VAL A 42 -3.76 24.50 -2.28
CA VAL A 42 -4.09 23.26 -1.55
C VAL A 42 -5.27 22.53 -2.19
N GLY A 43 -6.25 23.23 -2.71
CA GLY A 43 -7.39 22.63 -3.43
C GLY A 43 -6.97 21.90 -4.72
N THR A 44 -6.03 22.48 -5.49
CA THR A 44 -5.44 21.83 -6.67
C THR A 44 -4.75 20.53 -6.28
N CYS A 45 -3.93 20.55 -5.25
CA CYS A 45 -3.24 19.35 -4.75
C CYS A 45 -4.20 18.27 -4.25
N PHE A 46 -5.25 18.67 -3.54
CA PHE A 46 -6.27 17.74 -3.07
C PHE A 46 -6.99 17.05 -4.25
N ASN A 47 -7.38 17.82 -5.26
CA ASN A 47 -8.02 17.31 -6.46
C ASN A 47 -7.07 16.45 -7.30
N ALA A 48 -5.79 16.81 -7.39
CA ALA A 48 -4.77 16.03 -8.09
C ALA A 48 -4.58 14.64 -7.45
N VAL A 49 -4.53 14.55 -6.13
CA VAL A 49 -4.48 13.26 -5.43
C VAL A 49 -5.72 12.41 -5.74
N LYS A 50 -6.91 13.00 -5.74
CA LYS A 50 -8.15 12.31 -6.08
C LYS A 50 -8.16 11.85 -7.54
N GLY A 51 -7.79 12.73 -8.45
CA GLY A 51 -7.73 12.43 -9.91
C GLY A 51 -6.80 11.24 -10.18
N ALA A 52 -5.62 11.25 -9.61
CA ALA A 52 -4.65 10.18 -9.78
C ALA A 52 -5.15 8.80 -9.28
N PHE A 53 -5.89 8.75 -8.18
CA PHE A 53 -6.50 7.49 -7.73
C PHE A 53 -7.72 7.11 -8.57
N ALA A 54 -8.52 8.07 -9.02
CA ALA A 54 -9.65 7.82 -9.91
C ALA A 54 -9.20 7.24 -11.26
N GLU A 55 -8.13 7.79 -11.86
CA GLU A 55 -7.51 7.25 -13.08
C GLU A 55 -7.10 5.79 -12.92
N LYS A 56 -6.52 5.46 -11.77
CA LYS A 56 -6.11 4.08 -11.42
C LYS A 56 -7.29 3.19 -10.96
N LYS A 57 -8.52 3.70 -10.98
CA LYS A 57 -9.73 3.01 -10.51
C LYS A 57 -9.63 2.55 -9.05
N VAL A 58 -8.91 3.31 -8.23
CA VAL A 58 -8.77 3.06 -6.78
C VAL A 58 -9.81 3.91 -6.06
N ALA A 59 -10.74 3.25 -5.35
CA ALA A 59 -11.74 3.94 -4.57
C ALA A 59 -11.14 4.59 -3.31
N LEU A 60 -11.77 5.68 -2.89
CA LEU A 60 -11.43 6.37 -1.64
C LEU A 60 -12.40 5.91 -0.55
N THR A 61 -11.86 5.42 0.57
CA THR A 61 -12.65 5.04 1.75
C THR A 61 -12.92 6.22 2.67
N LYS A 62 -12.12 7.29 2.54
CA LYS A 62 -12.33 8.57 3.19
C LYS A 62 -11.89 9.69 2.29
N GLU A 63 -12.75 10.70 2.18
CA GLU A 63 -12.49 11.97 1.55
C GLU A 63 -13.00 13.07 2.49
N ASP A 64 -12.09 13.93 2.96
CA ASP A 64 -12.36 14.97 3.95
C ASP A 64 -11.59 16.23 3.51
N ALA A 65 -12.23 17.00 2.65
CA ALA A 65 -11.61 18.20 2.06
C ALA A 65 -11.33 19.31 3.11
N GLU A 66 -12.17 19.40 4.14
CA GLU A 66 -11.99 20.40 5.22
C GLU A 66 -10.69 20.17 5.99
N ASN A 67 -10.37 18.90 6.28
CA ASN A 67 -9.16 18.52 7.00
C ASN A 67 -8.02 18.08 6.08
N GLY A 68 -8.23 18.13 4.77
CA GLY A 68 -7.26 17.73 3.77
C GLY A 68 -6.90 16.24 3.82
N ARG A 69 -7.84 15.36 4.19
CA ARG A 69 -7.56 13.92 4.39
C ARG A 69 -8.14 13.05 3.32
N ILE A 70 -7.30 12.16 2.79
CA ILE A 70 -7.69 11.15 1.82
C ILE A 70 -7.19 9.78 2.32
N VAL A 71 -8.07 8.77 2.26
CA VAL A 71 -7.70 7.38 2.55
C VAL A 71 -8.18 6.52 1.39
N THR A 72 -7.27 5.75 0.79
CA THR A 72 -7.63 4.82 -0.27
C THR A 72 -8.23 3.54 0.28
N GLU A 73 -8.96 2.82 -0.54
CA GLU A 73 -9.18 1.40 -0.29
C GLU A 73 -7.87 0.62 -0.40
N ARG A 74 -7.92 -0.65 -0.02
CA ARG A 74 -6.83 -1.58 -0.29
C ARG A 74 -6.90 -1.98 -1.77
N HIS A 75 -5.85 -1.72 -2.52
CA HIS A 75 -5.78 -1.93 -3.96
C HIS A 75 -4.50 -2.64 -4.38
N ASP A 76 -4.53 -3.25 -5.56
CA ASP A 76 -3.39 -3.92 -6.12
C ASP A 76 -2.34 -2.91 -6.60
N ALA A 77 -1.12 -3.07 -6.13
CA ALA A 77 0.00 -2.26 -6.58
C ALA A 77 0.89 -3.02 -7.55
N LEU A 78 1.07 -4.31 -7.34
CA LEU A 78 1.86 -5.19 -8.20
C LEU A 78 1.31 -6.61 -8.18
N VAL A 79 1.26 -7.20 -9.37
CA VAL A 79 1.10 -8.65 -9.55
C VAL A 79 2.37 -9.17 -10.21
N TYR A 80 3.01 -10.15 -9.62
CA TYR A 80 4.26 -10.69 -10.12
C TYR A 80 4.24 -12.22 -10.13
N ALA A 81 5.00 -12.82 -11.07
CA ALA A 81 5.14 -14.27 -11.13
C ALA A 81 6.18 -14.73 -10.10
N THR A 82 5.83 -15.75 -9.34
CA THR A 82 6.75 -16.42 -8.42
C THR A 82 7.12 -17.78 -8.99
N TYR A 83 8.39 -18.12 -8.90
CA TYR A 83 8.89 -19.42 -9.30
C TYR A 83 9.65 -20.02 -8.12
N THR A 84 9.13 -21.11 -7.59
CA THR A 84 9.85 -21.93 -6.62
C THR A 84 10.40 -23.15 -7.33
N GLY A 85 11.71 -23.29 -7.38
CA GLY A 85 12.40 -24.48 -7.88
C GLY A 85 12.87 -25.33 -6.70
N TYR A 86 12.59 -26.63 -6.75
CA TYR A 86 13.21 -27.55 -5.83
C TYR A 86 13.88 -28.67 -6.63
N THR A 87 15.11 -29.01 -6.26
CA THR A 87 15.91 -30.03 -6.91
C THR A 87 16.01 -31.27 -6.01
N ALA A 88 15.57 -32.40 -6.54
CA ALA A 88 15.69 -33.72 -5.91
C ALA A 88 16.47 -34.62 -6.83
N GLY A 89 17.75 -34.87 -6.53
CA GLY A 89 18.66 -35.62 -7.40
C GLY A 89 18.92 -34.90 -8.72
N ALA A 90 18.69 -35.58 -9.85
CA ALA A 90 18.89 -35.04 -11.20
C ALA A 90 17.63 -34.32 -11.76
N VAL A 91 16.54 -34.24 -10.99
CA VAL A 91 15.27 -33.65 -11.42
C VAL A 91 15.03 -32.36 -10.70
N THR A 92 14.87 -31.28 -11.47
CA THR A 92 14.45 -29.97 -10.95
C THR A 92 12.98 -29.74 -11.30
N ASN A 93 12.14 -29.61 -10.29
CA ASN A 93 10.74 -29.28 -10.44
C ASN A 93 10.55 -27.79 -10.17
N TYR A 94 9.84 -27.10 -11.05
CA TYR A 94 9.46 -25.71 -10.89
C TYR A 94 7.95 -25.63 -10.62
N SER A 95 7.59 -24.94 -9.57
CA SER A 95 6.21 -24.55 -9.30
C SER A 95 6.09 -23.05 -9.49
N GLY A 96 5.19 -22.61 -10.34
CA GLY A 96 4.90 -21.20 -10.57
C GLY A 96 3.65 -20.78 -9.81
N GLY A 97 3.66 -19.56 -9.29
CA GLY A 97 2.53 -18.91 -8.64
C GLY A 97 2.44 -17.43 -9.02
N MET A 98 1.34 -16.81 -8.64
CA MET A 98 1.19 -15.35 -8.76
C MET A 98 1.25 -14.73 -7.37
N GLY A 99 2.25 -13.91 -7.14
CA GLY A 99 2.34 -13.08 -5.95
C GLY A 99 1.65 -11.73 -6.19
N LYS A 100 1.14 -11.14 -5.13
CA LYS A 100 0.39 -9.89 -5.19
C LYS A 100 0.76 -8.99 -4.03
N ILE A 101 1.16 -7.76 -4.35
CA ILE A 101 1.34 -6.70 -3.36
C ILE A 101 0.14 -5.77 -3.44
N THR A 102 -0.49 -5.53 -2.30
CA THR A 102 -1.60 -4.58 -2.19
C THR A 102 -1.22 -3.44 -1.26
N HIS A 103 -1.62 -2.24 -1.62
CA HIS A 103 -1.32 -1.01 -0.90
C HIS A 103 -2.57 -0.34 -0.35
N ARG A 104 -2.38 0.44 0.71
CA ARG A 104 -3.35 1.39 1.23
C ARG A 104 -2.60 2.62 1.72
N TYR A 105 -3.06 3.79 1.30
CA TYR A 105 -2.48 5.07 1.66
C TYR A 105 -3.41 5.88 2.55
N TYR A 106 -2.81 6.56 3.50
CA TYR A 106 -3.43 7.61 4.32
C TYR A 106 -2.67 8.89 4.03
N ILE A 107 -3.34 9.87 3.45
CA ILE A 107 -2.72 11.05 2.89
C ILE A 107 -3.32 12.28 3.54
N ASP A 108 -2.46 13.20 3.99
CA ASP A 108 -2.81 14.54 4.40
C ASP A 108 -2.31 15.52 3.32
N VAL A 109 -3.18 16.41 2.88
CA VAL A 109 -2.88 17.53 1.97
C VAL A 109 -3.08 18.81 2.75
N LYS A 110 -2.03 19.59 2.95
CA LYS A 110 -2.05 20.84 3.72
C LYS A 110 -1.42 21.96 2.92
N GLY A 111 -1.82 23.18 3.19
CA GLY A 111 -1.27 24.35 2.52
C GLY A 111 -2.24 25.52 2.53
N ASP A 112 -2.02 26.41 1.60
CA ASP A 112 -2.78 27.64 1.39
C ASP A 112 -3.16 27.83 -0.10
N GLU A 113 -3.44 29.06 -0.51
CA GLU A 113 -3.80 29.42 -1.89
C GLU A 113 -2.59 29.41 -2.85
N LYS A 114 -1.36 29.25 -2.36
CA LYS A 114 -0.13 29.34 -3.17
C LYS A 114 0.70 28.07 -3.12
N THR A 115 0.69 27.40 -1.99
CA THR A 115 1.55 26.23 -1.75
C THR A 115 0.78 25.10 -1.09
N CYS A 116 1.13 23.88 -1.41
CA CYS A 116 0.62 22.72 -0.72
C CYS A 116 1.74 21.73 -0.38
N THR A 117 1.47 20.91 0.61
CA THR A 117 2.28 19.73 0.95
C THR A 117 1.37 18.50 0.95
N ILE A 118 1.73 17.51 0.16
CA ILE A 118 1.12 16.19 0.15
C ILE A 118 2.01 15.27 0.98
N LYS A 119 1.46 14.71 2.05
CA LYS A 119 2.17 13.79 2.94
C LYS A 119 1.39 12.50 3.12
N VAL A 120 2.01 11.38 2.79
CA VAL A 120 1.49 10.08 3.21
C VAL A 120 1.82 9.89 4.68
N THR A 121 0.84 9.94 5.55
CA THR A 121 1.01 9.85 7.01
C THR A 121 1.03 8.41 7.51
N LYS A 122 0.48 7.50 6.71
CA LYS A 122 0.51 6.06 6.97
C LYS A 122 0.44 5.29 5.67
N TYR A 123 1.35 4.36 5.51
CA TYR A 123 1.42 3.45 4.39
C TYR A 123 1.30 2.01 4.89
N LYS A 124 0.48 1.22 4.21
CA LYS A 124 0.37 -0.21 4.48
C LYS A 124 0.51 -0.97 3.19
N ALA A 125 1.38 -1.95 3.19
CA ALA A 125 1.54 -2.92 2.13
C ALA A 125 1.32 -4.34 2.66
N TRP A 126 0.70 -5.18 1.86
CA TRP A 126 0.50 -6.59 2.17
C TRP A 126 1.05 -7.43 1.03
N ASN A 127 1.83 -8.42 1.37
CA ASN A 127 2.26 -9.46 0.46
C ASN A 127 1.54 -10.75 0.82
N ASN A 128 0.99 -11.44 -0.17
CA ASN A 128 0.31 -12.72 0.05
C ASN A 128 1.30 -13.88 0.20
N GLU A 129 2.59 -13.64 0.02
CA GLU A 129 3.62 -14.65 0.22
C GLU A 129 4.13 -14.66 1.66
N ASN A 130 4.40 -15.86 2.16
CA ASN A 130 4.89 -16.10 3.52
C ASN A 130 6.33 -15.64 3.75
N GLU A 131 7.05 -15.24 2.73
CA GLU A 131 8.42 -14.75 2.84
C GLU A 131 8.47 -13.22 2.80
N ALA A 132 9.07 -12.65 3.83
CA ALA A 132 9.44 -11.24 3.82
C ALA A 132 10.52 -11.05 2.76
N THR A 133 10.16 -10.60 1.61
CA THR A 133 11.13 -9.95 0.74
C THR A 133 11.65 -8.74 1.49
N ASN A 134 12.95 -8.72 1.79
CA ASN A 134 13.65 -7.53 2.24
C ASN A 134 13.69 -6.54 1.07
N VAL A 135 12.55 -5.89 0.81
CA VAL A 135 12.48 -4.85 -0.23
C VAL A 135 13.21 -3.65 0.32
N LYS A 136 14.27 -3.25 -0.36
CA LYS A 136 15.01 -2.04 0.00
C LYS A 136 14.10 -0.84 -0.18
N VAL A 137 14.23 0.15 0.70
CA VAL A 137 13.42 1.39 0.65
C VAL A 137 13.55 2.09 -0.70
N ASP A 138 14.75 2.10 -1.28
CA ASP A 138 15.01 2.69 -2.60
C ASP A 138 14.22 2.00 -3.72
N ASP A 139 14.08 0.68 -3.66
CA ASP A 139 13.28 -0.06 -4.64
C ASP A 139 11.79 0.27 -4.49
N ILE A 140 11.29 0.39 -3.24
CA ILE A 140 9.91 0.81 -3.00
C ILE A 140 9.68 2.22 -3.53
N TYR A 141 10.61 3.14 -3.30
CA TYR A 141 10.52 4.50 -3.82
C TYR A 141 10.45 4.50 -5.35
N ASN A 142 11.36 3.81 -6.01
CA ASN A 142 11.46 3.82 -7.47
C ASN A 142 10.25 3.15 -8.15
N TYR A 143 9.72 2.07 -7.58
CA TYR A 143 8.64 1.31 -8.20
C TYR A 143 7.24 1.77 -7.79
N TYR A 144 7.08 2.41 -6.64
CA TYR A 144 5.75 2.75 -6.11
C TYR A 144 5.58 4.21 -5.75
N TRP A 145 6.42 4.75 -4.87
CA TRP A 145 6.18 6.09 -4.32
C TRP A 145 6.54 7.21 -5.27
N GLY A 146 7.65 7.09 -5.98
CA GLY A 146 8.03 8.05 -7.03
C GLY A 146 6.97 8.14 -8.12
N PRO A 147 6.53 7.02 -8.72
CA PRO A 147 5.42 6.98 -9.67
C PRO A 147 4.09 7.48 -9.11
N LEU A 148 3.81 7.28 -7.81
CA LEU A 148 2.62 7.82 -7.16
C LEU A 148 2.63 9.36 -7.17
N PHE A 149 3.73 9.98 -6.69
CA PHE A 149 3.85 11.43 -6.69
C PHE A 149 3.87 12.00 -8.11
N LYS A 150 4.50 11.30 -9.07
CA LYS A 150 4.44 11.68 -10.48
C LYS A 150 3.01 11.66 -11.02
N SER A 151 2.21 10.69 -10.62
CA SER A 151 0.78 10.65 -10.97
C SER A 151 0.02 11.86 -10.41
N PHE A 152 0.34 12.33 -9.18
CA PHE A 152 -0.26 13.56 -8.65
C PHE A 152 0.12 14.78 -9.48
N GLU A 153 1.39 14.90 -9.86
CA GLU A 153 1.92 15.99 -10.67
C GLU A 153 1.23 16.11 -12.03
N ASN A 154 0.93 14.99 -12.64
CA ASN A 154 0.21 14.95 -13.94
C ASN A 154 -1.23 15.51 -13.85
N HIS A 155 -1.79 15.62 -12.65
CA HIS A 155 -3.13 16.15 -12.42
C HIS A 155 -3.15 17.61 -11.92
N PHE A 156 -2.01 18.29 -11.87
CA PHE A 156 -2.00 19.72 -11.48
C PHE A 156 -2.57 20.62 -12.57
N ASN A 157 -2.32 20.29 -13.84
CA ASN A 157 -2.79 21.05 -14.99
C ASN A 157 -3.47 20.08 -15.98
N PRO A 158 -4.72 19.65 -15.72
CA PRO A 158 -5.40 18.70 -16.60
C PRO A 158 -5.72 19.25 -17.99
N ASP A 159 -5.58 20.56 -18.22
CA ASP A 159 -5.93 21.24 -19.46
C ASP A 159 -4.74 21.42 -20.43
N GLU A 160 -3.56 20.83 -20.14
CA GLU A 160 -2.36 20.97 -21.01
C GLU A 160 -2.10 19.74 -21.91
N GLU A 161 -3.08 18.84 -22.11
CA GLU A 161 -2.98 17.75 -23.11
C GLU A 161 -3.66 18.10 -24.43
#